data_b8539959248e3f6b9f56d80bad8bb3b6
#
_entry.id   b8539959248e3f6b9f56d80bad8bb3b6
#
_cell.length_a   1.000
_cell.length_b   1.000
_cell.length_c   1.000
_cell.angle_alpha   90.00
_cell.angle_beta   90.00
_cell.angle_gamma   90.00
#
_symmetry.space_group_name_H-M   'P 1'
#
loop_
_entity.id
_entity.type
_entity.pdbx_description
1 polymer ?
#
loop_
_entity_poly.entity_id
_entity_poly.type
_entity_poly.pdbx_seq_one_letter_code
_entity_poly.pdbx_strand_id
1 'polypeptide(L)'
;MALRQFSNRKVLALVGLVGGILLVALLIFLRERPAHSEVNSRPLHMTVIEVQSMPFVLTARGLGITRPVQTWQAVANVAGRVVQRHPQLNSGTLLPAGTLLLTLDPGRYQLAIAETEAELASLAAEQAQLEAEASNTRHLLQLENERLQLSEGELNRIERLLETGAVSRSRLDEQRRTTLAQRQLVQSLDNQLSLLPSEQQYLDAQIQRSRTRLEQGRQDLEDTRFIAPYDLRVRTVDVEEHQYAALGQPLFLADRVEQAEVEAQVPLTMLRRLMTAVSIPVDSQPVALDITERFDFAAIRSEVELTGFPAVRWPASVSRVTSGLDPGTRSGRVVVTVDQPYSLASVPERPAFQRDMHVQVRFAADSPQSLLAVPSSAVHQGEVYLLGEDSLLQRRPVTVAFEQNGLAVIEDGLVAGELLITDDPVPAVTGMKVAPHRDPDFEEHLKQLALGAEQ
;
A
#
# COMPACT_ATOMS: atom_id res chain seq x y z
N MET A 1 58.57 56.06 -89.93
CA MET A 1 57.16 56.38 -90.20
C MET A 1 56.25 55.25 -89.68
N ALA A 2 56.06 55.18 -88.34
CA ALA A 2 55.17 54.14 -87.74
C ALA A 2 54.96 54.43 -86.24
N LEU A 3 54.31 55.53 -85.82
CA LEU A 3 54.00 55.83 -84.41
C LEU A 3 52.70 56.62 -84.24
N ARG A 4 51.71 56.48 -85.07
CA ARG A 4 50.47 57.23 -84.97
C ARG A 4 49.15 56.37 -84.99
N GLN A 5 49.24 55.04 -84.95
CA GLN A 5 48.02 54.19 -85.00
C GLN A 5 47.60 53.51 -83.66
N PHE A 6 48.35 53.64 -82.56
CA PHE A 6 48.06 53.02 -81.27
C PHE A 6 47.18 53.91 -80.33
N SER A 7 47.09 55.22 -80.63
CA SER A 7 46.28 56.12 -79.78
C SER A 7 44.76 55.97 -79.90
N ASN A 8 44.30 55.72 -81.14
CA ASN A 8 42.84 55.69 -81.44
C ASN A 8 42.12 54.40 -80.91
N ARG A 9 42.82 53.27 -80.78
CA ARG A 9 42.24 52.06 -80.24
C ARG A 9 41.94 52.10 -78.75
N LYS A 10 42.81 52.72 -77.94
CA LYS A 10 42.60 52.91 -76.53
C LYS A 10 41.49 53.89 -76.22
N VAL A 11 41.37 54.94 -77.03
CA VAL A 11 40.25 55.93 -76.92
C VAL A 11 38.93 55.30 -77.29
N LEU A 12 38.90 54.49 -78.35
CA LEU A 12 37.66 53.75 -78.73
C LEU A 12 37.23 52.74 -77.69
N ALA A 13 38.22 52.03 -77.06
CA ALA A 13 37.93 51.10 -75.96
C ALA A 13 37.40 51.80 -74.72
N LEU A 14 37.92 52.99 -74.41
CA LEU A 14 37.46 53.77 -73.27
C LEU A 14 36.07 54.39 -73.49
N VAL A 15 35.77 54.85 -74.72
CA VAL A 15 34.44 55.32 -75.09
C VAL A 15 33.43 54.13 -75.07
N GLY A 16 33.83 52.98 -75.55
CA GLY A 16 32.94 51.75 -75.43
C GLY A 16 32.67 51.32 -73.99
N LEU A 17 33.69 51.40 -73.11
CA LEU A 17 33.53 51.12 -71.71
C LEU A 17 32.60 52.11 -70.96
N VAL A 18 32.80 53.43 -71.25
CA VAL A 18 31.94 54.46 -70.70
C VAL A 18 30.52 54.34 -71.21
N GLY A 19 30.35 54.08 -72.50
CA GLY A 19 29.03 53.80 -73.12
C GLY A 19 28.32 52.61 -72.52
N GLY A 20 29.08 51.49 -72.25
CA GLY A 20 28.57 50.32 -71.57
C GLY A 20 28.09 50.55 -70.16
N ILE A 21 28.93 51.32 -69.40
CA ILE A 21 28.55 51.71 -68.02
C ILE A 21 27.31 52.63 -68.01
N LEU A 22 27.22 53.57 -68.91
CA LEU A 22 26.03 54.42 -69.05
C LEU A 22 24.77 53.68 -69.47
N LEU A 23 24.94 52.64 -70.31
CA LEU A 23 23.83 51.83 -70.75
C LEU A 23 23.34 50.94 -69.63
N VAL A 24 24.26 50.32 -68.79
CA VAL A 24 23.90 49.56 -67.58
C VAL A 24 23.29 50.51 -66.56
N ALA A 25 23.80 51.67 -66.32
CA ALA A 25 23.22 52.63 -65.40
C ALA A 25 21.83 53.10 -65.85
N LEU A 26 21.60 53.29 -67.16
CA LEU A 26 20.29 53.60 -67.73
C LEU A 26 19.33 52.42 -67.61
N LEU A 27 19.78 51.15 -67.75
CA LEU A 27 18.98 49.99 -67.55
C LEU A 27 18.60 49.77 -66.08
N ILE A 28 19.51 50.12 -65.17
CA ILE A 28 19.21 50.08 -63.72
C ILE A 28 18.26 51.22 -63.34
N PHE A 29 18.36 52.40 -63.97
CA PHE A 29 17.44 53.49 -63.70
C PHE A 29 16.05 53.32 -64.30
N LEU A 30 15.96 52.65 -65.44
CA LEU A 30 14.70 52.26 -66.11
C LEU A 30 14.07 51.02 -65.55
N ARG A 31 14.77 50.31 -64.61
CA ARG A 31 14.19 49.17 -63.91
C ARG A 31 13.14 49.71 -62.94
N GLU A 32 11.90 49.58 -63.27
CA GLU A 32 10.77 49.84 -62.35
C GLU A 32 11.05 49.11 -61.06
N ARG A 33 11.13 49.85 -59.95
CA ARG A 33 11.18 49.22 -58.65
C ARG A 33 9.96 48.28 -58.58
N PRO A 34 10.15 46.96 -58.20
CA PRO A 34 8.98 46.09 -58.05
C PRO A 34 8.01 46.83 -57.15
N ALA A 35 6.85 47.17 -57.67
CA ALA A 35 5.77 47.69 -56.88
C ALA A 35 5.54 46.65 -55.78
N HIS A 36 5.69 47.08 -54.52
CA HIS A 36 5.10 46.30 -53.45
C HIS A 36 3.62 46.28 -53.76
N SER A 37 3.15 45.17 -54.38
CA SER A 37 1.74 44.89 -54.42
C SER A 37 1.31 44.86 -52.96
N GLU A 38 0.57 45.90 -52.55
CA GLU A 38 -0.31 45.71 -51.40
C GLU A 38 -1.13 44.49 -51.79
N VAL A 39 -0.78 43.36 -51.20
CA VAL A 39 -1.54 42.13 -51.32
C VAL A 39 -2.88 42.52 -50.75
N ASN A 40 -3.79 42.87 -51.69
CA ASN A 40 -5.21 43.01 -51.41
C ASN A 40 -5.72 41.60 -51.14
N SER A 41 -5.13 40.99 -50.08
CA SER A 41 -5.46 39.66 -49.59
C SER A 41 -6.90 39.74 -49.09
N ARG A 42 -7.76 39.10 -49.82
CA ARG A 42 -9.12 38.82 -49.30
C ARG A 42 -8.92 38.25 -47.88
N PRO A 43 -9.64 38.79 -46.87
CA PRO A 43 -9.51 38.29 -45.52
C PRO A 43 -9.76 36.78 -45.55
N LEU A 44 -8.82 36.02 -44.96
CA LEU A 44 -8.94 34.54 -44.88
C LEU A 44 -9.94 34.24 -43.80
N HIS A 45 -10.96 33.46 -44.12
CA HIS A 45 -11.91 32.99 -43.14
C HIS A 45 -11.19 31.98 -42.23
N MET A 46 -11.16 32.24 -40.91
CA MET A 46 -10.50 31.40 -39.93
C MET A 46 -11.39 31.21 -38.70
N THR A 47 -11.36 30.01 -38.17
CA THR A 47 -12.07 29.66 -36.95
C THR A 47 -11.33 30.27 -35.77
N VAL A 48 -12.07 30.96 -34.92
CA VAL A 48 -11.52 31.57 -33.69
C VAL A 48 -12.33 31.07 -32.47
N ILE A 49 -11.63 30.87 -31.38
CA ILE A 49 -12.21 30.55 -30.07
C ILE A 49 -11.77 31.57 -29.05
N GLU A 50 -12.59 31.80 -28.04
CA GLU A 50 -12.21 32.61 -26.90
C GLU A 50 -11.42 31.76 -25.92
N VAL A 51 -10.22 32.20 -25.57
CA VAL A 51 -9.38 31.54 -24.54
C VAL A 51 -10.03 31.69 -23.18
N GLN A 52 -10.37 30.59 -22.56
CA GLN A 52 -11.06 30.57 -21.26
C GLN A 52 -10.27 29.76 -20.24
N SER A 53 -10.31 30.23 -18.99
CA SER A 53 -9.88 29.43 -17.85
C SER A 53 -11.04 28.53 -17.45
N MET A 54 -10.82 27.22 -17.42
CA MET A 54 -11.87 26.23 -17.20
C MET A 54 -11.50 25.20 -16.13
N PRO A 55 -12.47 24.64 -15.41
CA PRO A 55 -12.22 23.48 -14.54
C PRO A 55 -11.57 22.35 -15.35
N PHE A 56 -10.56 21.73 -14.79
CA PHE A 56 -9.77 20.73 -15.50
C PHE A 56 -9.62 19.44 -14.67
N VAL A 57 -9.86 18.29 -15.27
CA VAL A 57 -9.62 17.00 -14.68
C VAL A 57 -8.26 16.49 -15.12
N LEU A 58 -7.35 16.40 -14.16
CA LEU A 58 -6.03 15.84 -14.38
C LEU A 58 -6.12 14.33 -14.44
N THR A 59 -5.61 13.73 -15.51
CA THR A 59 -5.61 12.29 -15.70
C THR A 59 -4.18 11.74 -15.72
N ALA A 60 -4.03 10.51 -15.21
CA ALA A 60 -2.82 9.73 -15.34
C ALA A 60 -3.19 8.28 -15.69
N ARG A 61 -2.30 7.62 -16.41
CA ARG A 61 -2.47 6.19 -16.76
C ARG A 61 -1.23 5.43 -16.33
N GLY A 62 -1.46 4.24 -15.78
CA GLY A 62 -0.39 3.33 -15.38
C GLY A 62 -0.69 1.91 -15.85
N LEU A 63 0.32 1.19 -16.27
CA LEU A 63 0.20 -0.23 -16.58
C LEU A 63 0.59 -1.04 -15.35
N GLY A 64 -0.12 -2.13 -15.09
CA GLY A 64 0.12 -2.97 -13.94
C GLY A 64 -0.32 -4.41 -14.13
N ILE A 65 -0.03 -5.21 -13.12
CA ILE A 65 -0.44 -6.61 -13.05
C ILE A 65 -1.25 -6.80 -11.78
N THR A 66 -2.35 -7.53 -11.90
CA THR A 66 -3.23 -7.84 -10.78
C THR A 66 -2.58 -8.83 -9.82
N ARG A 67 -2.74 -8.59 -8.51
CA ARG A 67 -2.28 -9.48 -7.44
C ARG A 67 -3.37 -9.61 -6.38
N PRO A 68 -3.48 -10.76 -5.69
CA PRO A 68 -4.30 -10.84 -4.50
C PRO A 68 -3.68 -9.99 -3.39
N VAL A 69 -4.50 -9.38 -2.53
CA VAL A 69 -4.02 -8.66 -1.34
C VAL A 69 -3.26 -9.58 -0.41
N GLN A 70 -3.71 -10.83 -0.30
CA GLN A 70 -3.11 -11.82 0.57
C GLN A 70 -3.09 -13.19 -0.10
N THR A 71 -1.93 -13.85 0.00
CA THR A 71 -1.76 -15.26 -0.38
C THR A 71 -1.48 -16.07 0.89
N TRP A 72 -2.25 -17.11 1.11
CA TRP A 72 -2.04 -18.07 2.18
C TRP A 72 -1.24 -19.26 1.66
N GLN A 73 -0.03 -19.39 2.15
CA GLN A 73 0.75 -20.61 1.99
C GLN A 73 0.47 -21.51 3.22
N ALA A 74 -0.35 -22.50 3.04
CA ALA A 74 -0.61 -23.49 4.08
C ALA A 74 0.62 -24.41 4.21
N VAL A 75 1.21 -24.40 5.40
CA VAL A 75 2.39 -25.19 5.74
C VAL A 75 2.02 -26.12 6.90
N ALA A 76 2.50 -27.34 6.90
CA ALA A 76 2.29 -28.28 7.99
C ALA A 76 3.06 -27.82 9.24
N ASN A 77 2.37 -27.25 10.24
CA ASN A 77 2.95 -26.87 11.54
C ASN A 77 3.24 -28.09 12.41
N VAL A 78 2.57 -29.20 12.10
CA VAL A 78 2.75 -30.51 12.74
C VAL A 78 2.84 -31.59 11.67
N ALA A 79 3.57 -32.66 11.95
CA ALA A 79 3.72 -33.74 10.99
C ALA A 79 2.61 -34.78 11.16
N GLY A 80 2.11 -35.33 10.06
CA GLY A 80 1.07 -36.36 10.10
C GLY A 80 0.68 -36.87 8.73
N ARG A 81 -0.10 -37.94 8.68
CA ARG A 81 -0.70 -38.43 7.44
C ARG A 81 -1.95 -37.60 7.13
N VAL A 82 -2.20 -37.23 5.89
CA VAL A 82 -3.47 -36.63 5.46
C VAL A 82 -4.56 -37.69 5.56
N VAL A 83 -5.53 -37.51 6.44
CA VAL A 83 -6.67 -38.44 6.64
C VAL A 83 -7.93 -37.93 5.96
N GLN A 84 -8.02 -36.64 5.73
CA GLN A 84 -9.15 -36.01 5.04
C GLN A 84 -8.68 -34.88 4.20
N ARG A 85 -9.11 -34.81 2.94
CA ARG A 85 -8.92 -33.72 2.01
C ARG A 85 -10.28 -33.31 1.46
N HIS A 86 -10.57 -32.01 1.45
CA HIS A 86 -11.83 -31.51 0.91
C HIS A 86 -11.93 -31.87 -0.58
N PRO A 87 -13.07 -32.44 -1.06
CA PRO A 87 -13.19 -32.90 -2.46
C PRO A 87 -12.97 -31.81 -3.50
N GLN A 88 -13.31 -30.57 -3.14
CA GLN A 88 -13.12 -29.39 -3.98
C GLN A 88 -11.78 -28.65 -3.74
N LEU A 89 -10.87 -29.20 -2.97
CA LEU A 89 -9.53 -28.63 -2.80
C LEU A 89 -8.69 -28.90 -4.06
N ASN A 90 -9.02 -28.24 -5.16
CA ASN A 90 -8.35 -28.35 -6.44
C ASN A 90 -7.99 -26.97 -6.96
N SER A 91 -6.93 -26.90 -7.78
CA SER A 91 -6.50 -25.63 -8.38
C SER A 91 -7.65 -24.95 -9.12
N GLY A 92 -7.83 -23.65 -8.87
CA GLY A 92 -8.86 -22.81 -9.47
C GLY A 92 -10.19 -22.76 -8.74
N THR A 93 -10.44 -23.63 -7.75
CA THR A 93 -11.71 -23.71 -7.01
C THR A 93 -11.81 -22.56 -6.00
N LEU A 94 -13.01 -22.00 -5.87
CA LEU A 94 -13.39 -21.03 -4.83
C LEU A 94 -13.97 -21.76 -3.63
N LEU A 95 -13.49 -21.45 -2.45
CA LEU A 95 -13.97 -22.05 -1.19
C LEU A 95 -14.24 -20.94 -0.17
N PRO A 96 -15.39 -20.97 0.52
CA PRO A 96 -15.75 -19.96 1.51
C PRO A 96 -14.96 -20.10 2.80
N ALA A 97 -14.87 -19.00 3.55
CA ALA A 97 -14.33 -18.97 4.91
C ALA A 97 -14.99 -20.04 5.80
N GLY A 98 -14.23 -20.61 6.74
CA GLY A 98 -14.70 -21.66 7.64
C GLY A 98 -14.74 -23.08 7.04
N THR A 99 -14.46 -23.24 5.75
CA THR A 99 -14.41 -24.58 5.11
C THR A 99 -13.19 -25.36 5.61
N LEU A 100 -13.41 -26.59 6.07
CA LEU A 100 -12.33 -27.53 6.41
C LEU A 100 -11.72 -28.08 5.12
N LEU A 101 -10.47 -27.69 4.86
CA LEU A 101 -9.76 -27.98 3.62
C LEU A 101 -8.99 -29.30 3.69
N LEU A 102 -8.31 -29.53 4.82
CA LEU A 102 -7.43 -30.67 5.02
C LEU A 102 -7.33 -31.00 6.51
N THR A 103 -7.21 -32.29 6.84
CA THR A 103 -6.94 -32.75 8.19
C THR A 103 -5.78 -33.74 8.17
N LEU A 104 -4.80 -33.51 9.03
CA LEU A 104 -3.76 -34.48 9.35
C LEU A 104 -4.25 -35.41 10.44
N ASP A 105 -3.70 -36.64 10.52
CA ASP A 105 -4.06 -37.63 11.53
C ASP A 105 -3.89 -37.07 12.96
N PRO A 106 -4.99 -36.88 13.70
CA PRO A 106 -4.94 -36.26 15.02
C PRO A 106 -4.59 -37.29 16.11
N GLY A 107 -4.57 -38.61 15.79
CA GLY A 107 -4.53 -39.68 16.79
C GLY A 107 -3.38 -39.58 17.78
N ARG A 108 -2.16 -39.33 17.31
CA ARG A 108 -1.00 -39.19 18.20
C ARG A 108 -1.07 -37.96 19.11
N TYR A 109 -1.69 -36.87 18.65
CA TYR A 109 -1.83 -35.62 19.42
C TYR A 109 -2.91 -35.77 20.49
N GLN A 110 -4.01 -36.45 20.16
CA GLN A 110 -5.05 -36.82 21.13
C GLN A 110 -4.51 -37.74 22.24
N LEU A 111 -3.66 -38.73 21.89
CA LEU A 111 -3.00 -39.58 22.86
C LEU A 111 -2.05 -38.79 23.79
N ALA A 112 -1.27 -37.87 23.24
CA ALA A 112 -0.37 -37.00 24.04
C ALA A 112 -1.13 -36.07 25.00
N ILE A 113 -2.29 -35.56 24.60
CA ILE A 113 -3.20 -34.80 25.44
C ILE A 113 -3.72 -35.69 26.58
N ALA A 114 -4.25 -36.88 26.26
CA ALA A 114 -4.78 -37.79 27.26
C ALA A 114 -3.74 -38.25 28.28
N GLU A 115 -2.51 -38.50 27.84
CA GLU A 115 -1.36 -38.80 28.73
C GLU A 115 -1.08 -37.67 29.69
N THR A 116 -1.03 -36.43 29.19
CA THR A 116 -0.75 -35.23 30.01
C THR A 116 -1.92 -34.92 30.97
N GLU A 117 -3.17 -35.17 30.56
CA GLU A 117 -4.34 -35.03 31.44
C GLU A 117 -4.32 -36.07 32.57
N ALA A 118 -3.91 -37.30 32.30
CA ALA A 118 -3.72 -38.35 33.33
C ALA A 118 -2.58 -37.96 34.30
N GLU A 119 -1.47 -37.42 33.80
CA GLU A 119 -0.38 -36.88 34.63
C GLU A 119 -0.88 -35.76 35.56
N LEU A 120 -1.64 -34.82 35.04
CA LEU A 120 -2.22 -33.72 35.83
C LEU A 120 -3.19 -34.26 36.92
N ALA A 121 -4.00 -35.27 36.60
CA ALA A 121 -4.86 -35.90 37.58
C ALA A 121 -4.07 -36.59 38.73
N SER A 122 -2.95 -37.22 38.39
CA SER A 122 -2.04 -37.81 39.40
C SER A 122 -1.42 -36.74 40.31
N LEU A 123 -0.91 -35.64 39.69
CA LEU A 123 -0.34 -34.53 40.47
C LEU A 123 -1.38 -33.81 41.33
N ALA A 124 -2.63 -33.70 40.86
CA ALA A 124 -3.70 -33.14 41.68
C ALA A 124 -4.04 -34.01 42.91
N ALA A 125 -4.00 -35.35 42.77
CA ALA A 125 -4.15 -36.24 43.89
C ALA A 125 -2.99 -36.13 44.92
N GLU A 126 -1.76 -36.00 44.44
CA GLU A 126 -0.58 -35.75 45.28
C GLU A 126 -0.68 -34.42 46.03
N GLN A 127 -1.16 -33.36 45.36
CA GLN A 127 -1.42 -32.05 45.96
C GLN A 127 -2.45 -32.17 47.10
N ALA A 128 -3.55 -32.87 46.88
CA ALA A 128 -4.57 -33.09 47.90
C ALA A 128 -4.05 -33.89 49.09
N GLN A 129 -3.18 -34.88 48.85
CA GLN A 129 -2.51 -35.63 49.91
C GLN A 129 -1.61 -34.72 50.72
N LEU A 130 -0.78 -33.88 50.09
CA LEU A 130 0.13 -32.96 50.79
C LEU A 130 -0.64 -31.90 51.61
N GLU A 131 -1.77 -31.41 51.08
CA GLU A 131 -2.65 -30.48 51.81
C GLU A 131 -3.25 -31.16 53.07
N ALA A 132 -3.70 -32.42 52.95
CA ALA A 132 -4.18 -33.17 54.10
C ALA A 132 -3.10 -33.43 55.14
N GLU A 133 -1.88 -33.77 54.74
CA GLU A 133 -0.71 -33.89 55.63
C GLU A 133 -0.41 -32.60 56.36
N ALA A 134 -0.37 -31.47 55.63
CA ALA A 134 -0.16 -30.15 56.23
C ALA A 134 -1.23 -29.80 57.26
N SER A 135 -2.49 -30.12 56.99
CA SER A 135 -3.61 -29.90 57.90
C SER A 135 -3.47 -30.76 59.16
N ASN A 136 -3.18 -32.04 59.00
CA ASN A 136 -2.98 -32.97 60.17
C ASN A 136 -1.79 -32.53 61.02
N THR A 137 -0.67 -32.18 60.43
CA THR A 137 0.53 -31.73 61.16
C THR A 137 0.26 -30.42 61.92
N ARG A 138 -0.51 -29.48 61.36
CA ARG A 138 -0.93 -28.26 62.07
C ARG A 138 -1.80 -28.57 63.29
N HIS A 139 -2.78 -29.46 63.14
CA HIS A 139 -3.64 -29.88 64.26
C HIS A 139 -2.84 -30.57 65.36
N LEU A 140 -1.89 -31.48 65.02
CA LEU A 140 -1.01 -32.11 65.99
C LEU A 140 -0.10 -31.10 66.68
N LEU A 141 0.48 -30.16 65.92
CA LEU A 141 1.32 -29.10 66.50
C LEU A 141 0.55 -28.24 67.48
N GLN A 142 -0.69 -27.86 67.17
CA GLN A 142 -1.57 -27.13 68.08
C GLN A 142 -1.79 -27.92 69.39
N LEU A 143 -2.17 -29.19 69.33
CA LEU A 143 -2.41 -30.03 70.47
C LEU A 143 -1.14 -30.17 71.34
N GLU A 144 0.02 -30.39 70.70
CA GLU A 144 1.29 -30.55 71.45
C GLU A 144 1.77 -29.20 72.05
N ASN A 145 1.46 -28.06 71.44
CA ASN A 145 1.70 -26.75 72.03
C ASN A 145 0.84 -26.51 73.30
N GLU A 146 -0.44 -26.95 73.31
CA GLU A 146 -1.29 -26.87 74.51
C GLU A 146 -0.73 -27.76 75.64
N ARG A 147 -0.25 -28.97 75.31
CA ARG A 147 0.41 -29.86 76.25
C ARG A 147 1.70 -29.27 76.80
N LEU A 148 2.48 -28.62 75.98
CA LEU A 148 3.72 -27.91 76.37
C LEU A 148 3.41 -26.76 77.35
N GLN A 149 2.38 -25.96 77.06
CA GLN A 149 1.96 -24.90 77.97
C GLN A 149 1.57 -25.44 79.37
N LEU A 150 0.81 -26.56 79.42
CA LEU A 150 0.46 -27.20 80.66
C LEU A 150 1.71 -27.72 81.40
N SER A 151 2.63 -28.36 80.68
CA SER A 151 3.89 -28.87 81.26
C SER A 151 4.82 -27.73 81.78
N GLU A 152 4.89 -26.60 81.06
CA GLU A 152 5.63 -25.41 81.48
C GLU A 152 4.97 -24.73 82.70
N GLY A 153 3.63 -24.66 82.73
CA GLY A 153 2.92 -24.18 83.93
C GLY A 153 3.17 -25.03 85.16
N GLU A 154 3.23 -26.38 85.03
CA GLU A 154 3.54 -27.29 86.08
C GLU A 154 5.01 -27.17 86.55
N LEU A 155 5.94 -27.05 85.57
CA LEU A 155 7.34 -26.78 85.86
C LEU A 155 7.51 -25.50 86.75
N ASN A 156 6.90 -24.38 86.31
CA ASN A 156 6.94 -23.11 87.06
C ASN A 156 6.32 -23.21 88.46
N ARG A 157 5.30 -24.07 88.61
CA ARG A 157 4.69 -24.37 89.90
C ARG A 157 5.66 -25.14 90.78
N ILE A 158 6.34 -26.19 90.33
CA ILE A 158 7.28 -27.01 91.01
C ILE A 158 8.56 -26.21 91.43
N GLU A 159 9.00 -25.30 90.53
CA GLU A 159 10.13 -24.39 90.84
C GLU A 159 9.81 -23.48 92.03
N ARG A 160 8.63 -22.88 92.09
CA ARG A 160 8.16 -22.07 93.25
C ARG A 160 8.03 -22.87 94.52
N LEU A 161 7.54 -24.11 94.48
CA LEU A 161 7.40 -25.01 95.61
C LEU A 161 8.78 -25.49 96.11
N LEU A 162 9.79 -25.62 95.31
CA LEU A 162 11.16 -25.91 95.71
C LEU A 162 11.75 -24.77 96.47
N GLU A 163 11.52 -23.51 96.11
CA GLU A 163 11.96 -22.32 96.83
C GLU A 163 11.42 -22.29 98.31
N THR A 164 10.19 -22.76 98.44
CA THR A 164 9.54 -22.89 99.77
C THR A 164 9.90 -24.16 100.48
N GLY A 165 10.73 -25.08 99.92
CA GLY A 165 11.15 -26.35 100.52
C GLY A 165 10.07 -27.46 100.50
N ALA A 166 8.92 -27.28 99.78
CA ALA A 166 7.80 -28.18 99.78
C ALA A 166 7.95 -29.40 98.80
N VAL A 167 8.96 -29.39 97.92
CA VAL A 167 9.26 -30.50 96.96
C VAL A 167 10.76 -30.76 96.89
N SER A 168 11.15 -31.98 96.44
CA SER A 168 12.57 -32.36 96.27
C SER A 168 13.19 -31.89 94.97
N ARG A 169 14.47 -31.71 94.87
CA ARG A 169 15.22 -31.42 93.62
C ARG A 169 15.02 -32.52 92.58
N SER A 170 14.92 -33.79 93.02
CA SER A 170 14.65 -34.91 92.10
C SER A 170 13.31 -34.72 91.37
N ARG A 171 12.28 -34.16 92.01
CA ARG A 171 10.95 -33.90 91.41
C ARG A 171 11.04 -32.76 90.38
N LEU A 172 11.85 -31.75 90.67
CA LEU A 172 12.10 -30.68 89.68
C LEU A 172 12.81 -31.21 88.42
N ASP A 173 13.89 -32.04 88.67
CA ASP A 173 14.65 -32.59 87.53
C ASP A 173 13.82 -33.57 86.70
N GLU A 174 12.88 -34.27 87.27
CA GLU A 174 11.91 -35.11 86.53
C GLU A 174 10.97 -34.27 85.71
N GLN A 175 10.41 -33.17 86.21
CA GLN A 175 9.55 -32.30 85.49
C GLN A 175 10.24 -31.59 84.34
N ARG A 176 11.52 -31.16 84.63
CA ARG A 176 12.38 -30.55 83.60
C ARG A 176 12.60 -31.48 82.41
N ARG A 177 12.86 -32.78 82.66
CA ARG A 177 13.03 -33.80 81.58
C ARG A 177 11.74 -33.97 80.82
N THR A 178 10.61 -34.00 81.49
CA THR A 178 9.28 -34.12 80.83
C THR A 178 8.99 -32.91 79.91
N THR A 179 9.23 -31.70 80.45
CA THR A 179 9.03 -30.47 79.69
C THR A 179 9.99 -30.35 78.46
N LEU A 180 11.26 -30.78 78.64
CA LEU A 180 12.20 -30.83 77.50
C LEU A 180 11.79 -31.84 76.45
N ALA A 181 11.31 -33.03 76.85
CA ALA A 181 10.79 -34.02 75.88
C ALA A 181 9.60 -33.44 75.09
N GLN A 182 8.66 -32.71 75.73
CA GLN A 182 7.55 -32.07 75.12
C GLN A 182 7.98 -30.96 74.15
N ARG A 183 8.98 -30.12 74.51
CA ARG A 183 9.55 -29.13 73.59
C ARG A 183 10.17 -29.75 72.37
N GLN A 184 10.89 -30.88 72.52
CA GLN A 184 11.47 -31.60 71.39
C GLN A 184 10.41 -32.07 70.39
N LEU A 185 9.24 -32.58 70.92
CA LEU A 185 8.14 -33.01 70.07
C LEU A 185 7.52 -31.85 69.31
N VAL A 186 7.24 -30.72 69.97
CA VAL A 186 6.76 -29.50 69.34
C VAL A 186 7.70 -29.03 68.25
N GLN A 187 9.01 -28.95 68.53
CA GLN A 187 10.04 -28.52 67.59
C GLN A 187 10.13 -29.46 66.36
N SER A 188 9.98 -30.78 66.60
CA SER A 188 9.95 -31.75 65.50
C SER A 188 8.77 -31.54 64.54
N LEU A 189 7.57 -31.30 65.10
CA LEU A 189 6.38 -31.01 64.31
C LEU A 189 6.46 -29.67 63.54
N ASP A 190 7.04 -28.63 64.20
CA ASP A 190 7.28 -27.33 63.59
C ASP A 190 8.28 -27.42 62.44
N ASN A 191 9.36 -28.17 62.62
CA ASN A 191 10.32 -28.45 61.56
C ASN A 191 9.68 -29.18 60.39
N GLN A 192 8.83 -30.21 60.66
CA GLN A 192 8.08 -30.94 59.61
C GLN A 192 7.15 -29.98 58.86
N LEU A 193 6.36 -29.16 59.58
CA LEU A 193 5.47 -28.18 58.98
C LEU A 193 6.22 -27.14 58.10
N SER A 194 7.43 -26.75 58.52
CA SER A 194 8.27 -25.76 57.79
C SER A 194 8.82 -26.29 56.45
N LEU A 195 8.87 -27.63 56.24
CA LEU A 195 9.31 -28.25 54.99
C LEU A 195 8.17 -28.31 53.92
N LEU A 196 6.90 -28.47 54.38
CA LEU A 196 5.77 -28.63 53.51
C LEU A 196 5.56 -27.56 52.45
N PRO A 197 5.81 -26.23 52.73
CA PRO A 197 5.71 -25.18 51.72
C PRO A 197 6.65 -25.40 50.54
N SER A 198 7.87 -25.92 50.80
CA SER A 198 8.86 -26.18 49.75
C SER A 198 8.45 -27.34 48.86
N GLU A 199 7.87 -28.37 49.47
CA GLU A 199 7.27 -29.54 48.72
C GLU A 199 6.09 -29.08 47.90
N GLN A 200 5.22 -28.23 48.46
CA GLN A 200 4.09 -27.65 47.74
C GLN A 200 4.54 -26.82 46.53
N GLN A 201 5.55 -25.95 46.72
CA GLN A 201 6.11 -25.16 45.60
C GLN A 201 6.72 -26.02 44.50
N TYR A 202 7.37 -27.13 44.88
CA TYR A 202 7.91 -28.09 43.92
C TYR A 202 6.81 -28.75 43.12
N LEU A 203 5.74 -29.18 43.80
CA LEU A 203 4.58 -29.82 43.16
C LEU A 203 3.81 -28.84 42.24
N ASP A 204 3.62 -27.59 42.71
CA ASP A 204 2.99 -26.53 41.89
C ASP A 204 3.80 -26.27 40.64
N ALA A 205 5.11 -26.30 40.70
CA ALA A 205 5.98 -26.16 39.53
C ALA A 205 5.86 -27.34 38.54
N GLN A 206 5.61 -28.56 39.04
CA GLN A 206 5.35 -29.72 38.20
C GLN A 206 3.98 -29.61 37.51
N ILE A 207 2.93 -29.26 38.27
CA ILE A 207 1.59 -29.02 37.74
C ILE A 207 1.63 -27.96 36.64
N GLN A 208 2.34 -26.87 36.85
CA GLN A 208 2.46 -25.80 35.85
C GLN A 208 3.18 -26.27 34.59
N ARG A 209 4.23 -27.07 34.69
CA ARG A 209 4.90 -27.70 33.52
C ARG A 209 3.95 -28.62 32.74
N SER A 210 3.19 -29.47 33.42
CA SER A 210 2.24 -30.36 32.75
C SER A 210 1.08 -29.60 32.14
N ARG A 211 0.60 -28.51 32.75
CA ARG A 211 -0.38 -27.60 32.12
C ARG A 211 0.15 -26.97 30.82
N THR A 212 1.39 -26.49 30.82
CA THR A 212 2.02 -25.94 29.60
C THR A 212 2.16 -27.00 28.51
N ARG A 213 2.49 -28.26 28.88
CA ARG A 213 2.54 -29.39 27.92
C ARG A 213 1.16 -29.73 27.36
N LEU A 214 0.12 -29.66 28.21
CA LEU A 214 -1.27 -29.89 27.77
C LEU A 214 -1.68 -28.81 26.73
N GLU A 215 -1.37 -27.56 27.00
CA GLU A 215 -1.69 -26.46 26.06
C GLU A 215 -0.94 -26.62 24.74
N GLN A 216 0.35 -26.98 24.78
CA GLN A 216 1.10 -27.30 23.57
C GLN A 216 0.46 -28.46 22.80
N GLY A 217 0.05 -29.54 23.46
CA GLY A 217 -0.62 -30.67 22.82
C GLY A 217 -1.95 -30.27 22.16
N ARG A 218 -2.72 -29.37 22.80
CA ARG A 218 -3.94 -28.81 22.22
C ARG A 218 -3.69 -27.97 20.97
N GLN A 219 -2.67 -27.13 21.00
CA GLN A 219 -2.27 -26.35 19.84
C GLN A 219 -1.79 -27.25 18.70
N ASP A 220 -0.97 -28.28 19.00
CA ASP A 220 -0.53 -29.26 18.01
C ASP A 220 -1.73 -29.99 17.38
N LEU A 221 -2.76 -30.29 18.17
CA LEU A 221 -4.00 -30.90 17.68
C LEU A 221 -4.80 -29.96 16.80
N GLU A 222 -4.89 -28.67 17.16
CA GLU A 222 -5.54 -27.66 16.32
C GLU A 222 -4.79 -27.49 14.99
N ASP A 223 -3.47 -27.49 15.01
CA ASP A 223 -2.60 -27.41 13.84
C ASP A 223 -2.72 -28.62 12.88
N THR A 224 -3.41 -29.70 13.28
CA THR A 224 -3.78 -30.78 12.36
C THR A 224 -4.89 -30.39 11.39
N ARG A 225 -5.64 -29.29 11.64
CA ARG A 225 -6.84 -28.91 10.90
C ARG A 225 -6.61 -27.63 10.12
N PHE A 226 -6.73 -27.69 8.82
CA PHE A 226 -6.60 -26.54 7.92
C PHE A 226 -7.98 -26.03 7.54
N ILE A 227 -8.39 -24.91 8.15
CA ILE A 227 -9.69 -24.28 7.92
C ILE A 227 -9.44 -22.98 7.17
N ALA A 228 -10.24 -22.69 6.13
CA ALA A 228 -10.14 -21.47 5.34
C ALA A 228 -10.37 -20.23 6.25
N PRO A 229 -9.38 -19.31 6.41
CA PRO A 229 -9.51 -18.15 7.28
C PRO A 229 -10.37 -17.03 6.65
N TYR A 230 -10.54 -17.04 5.35
CA TYR A 230 -11.30 -16.10 4.53
C TYR A 230 -11.77 -16.79 3.25
N ASP A 231 -12.62 -16.14 2.47
CA ASP A 231 -13.00 -16.64 1.14
C ASP A 231 -11.76 -16.67 0.25
N LEU A 232 -11.47 -17.86 -0.29
CA LEU A 232 -10.22 -18.09 -1.00
C LEU A 232 -10.40 -18.80 -2.34
N ARG A 233 -9.45 -18.61 -3.22
CA ARG A 233 -9.28 -19.39 -4.44
C ARG A 233 -8.01 -20.22 -4.32
N VAL A 234 -8.17 -21.52 -4.46
CA VAL A 234 -7.04 -22.46 -4.43
C VAL A 234 -6.17 -22.25 -5.67
N ARG A 235 -4.86 -22.06 -5.44
CA ARG A 235 -3.89 -21.84 -6.52
C ARG A 235 -3.19 -23.13 -6.90
N THR A 236 -2.53 -23.77 -5.95
CA THR A 236 -1.83 -25.05 -6.12
C THR A 236 -2.13 -25.94 -4.91
N VAL A 237 -2.13 -27.24 -5.14
CA VAL A 237 -2.23 -28.25 -4.09
C VAL A 237 -1.08 -29.22 -4.28
N ASP A 238 -0.24 -29.31 -3.25
CA ASP A 238 1.02 -30.06 -3.30
C ASP A 238 0.96 -31.34 -2.42
N VAL A 239 -0.26 -31.73 -2.00
CA VAL A 239 -0.49 -32.88 -1.12
C VAL A 239 -1.73 -33.66 -1.53
N GLU A 240 -1.63 -34.99 -1.41
CA GLU A 240 -2.73 -35.90 -1.70
C GLU A 240 -3.22 -36.60 -0.43
N GLU A 241 -4.46 -37.15 -0.48
CA GLU A 241 -5.00 -37.95 0.61
C GLU A 241 -4.13 -39.19 0.85
N HIS A 242 -3.96 -39.57 2.11
CA HIS A 242 -3.09 -40.65 2.61
C HIS A 242 -1.57 -40.37 2.47
N GLN A 243 -1.16 -39.24 1.92
CA GLN A 243 0.25 -38.83 1.90
C GLN A 243 0.69 -38.38 3.30
N TYR A 244 1.95 -38.64 3.63
CA TYR A 244 2.56 -38.10 4.86
C TYR A 244 3.08 -36.71 4.63
N ALA A 245 2.66 -35.77 5.46
CA ALA A 245 3.16 -34.39 5.51
C ALA A 245 4.22 -34.26 6.60
N ALA A 246 5.39 -33.79 6.24
CA ALA A 246 6.45 -33.48 7.20
C ALA A 246 6.29 -32.09 7.78
N LEU A 247 6.83 -31.84 8.96
CA LEU A 247 6.89 -30.51 9.56
C LEU A 247 7.55 -29.49 8.60
N GLY A 248 6.91 -28.35 8.37
CA GLY A 248 7.39 -27.31 7.45
C GLY A 248 7.09 -27.58 5.98
N GLN A 249 6.44 -28.68 5.62
CA GLN A 249 6.09 -28.99 4.24
C GLN A 249 4.94 -28.08 3.74
N PRO A 250 5.07 -27.39 2.60
CA PRO A 250 3.97 -26.73 1.93
C PRO A 250 2.88 -27.75 1.53
N LEU A 251 1.61 -27.42 1.77
CA LEU A 251 0.48 -28.30 1.47
C LEU A 251 -0.34 -27.76 0.30
N PHE A 252 -0.62 -26.46 0.32
CA PHE A 252 -1.31 -25.77 -0.76
C PHE A 252 -1.06 -24.26 -0.68
N LEU A 253 -1.34 -23.57 -1.79
CA LEU A 253 -1.38 -22.11 -1.88
C LEU A 253 -2.79 -21.67 -2.22
N ALA A 254 -3.27 -20.63 -1.56
CA ALA A 254 -4.59 -20.05 -1.81
C ALA A 254 -4.52 -18.54 -1.75
N ASP A 255 -5.26 -17.89 -2.64
CA ASP A 255 -5.34 -16.43 -2.75
C ASP A 255 -6.67 -15.94 -2.18
N ARG A 256 -6.67 -14.89 -1.38
CA ARG A 256 -7.87 -14.21 -0.89
C ARG A 256 -8.64 -13.59 -2.04
N VAL A 257 -9.97 -13.73 -2.07
CA VAL A 257 -10.80 -13.29 -3.19
C VAL A 257 -11.61 -12.03 -2.94
N GLU A 258 -11.71 -11.58 -1.70
CA GLU A 258 -12.50 -10.40 -1.34
C GLU A 258 -11.92 -9.09 -1.90
N GLN A 259 -10.60 -9.04 -2.05
CA GLN A 259 -9.88 -7.87 -2.54
C GLN A 259 -8.71 -8.28 -3.43
N ALA A 260 -8.45 -7.46 -4.43
CA ALA A 260 -7.26 -7.58 -5.28
C ALA A 260 -6.55 -6.23 -5.39
N GLU A 261 -5.26 -6.26 -5.55
CA GLU A 261 -4.41 -5.08 -5.76
C GLU A 261 -3.87 -5.06 -7.18
N VAL A 262 -3.66 -3.85 -7.69
CA VAL A 262 -2.88 -3.61 -8.90
C VAL A 262 -1.76 -2.65 -8.57
N GLU A 263 -0.54 -3.07 -8.82
CA GLU A 263 0.64 -2.22 -8.73
C GLU A 263 0.86 -1.58 -10.09
N ALA A 264 0.35 -0.35 -10.25
CA ALA A 264 0.40 0.39 -11.51
C ALA A 264 1.67 1.25 -11.59
N GLN A 265 2.40 1.12 -12.69
CA GLN A 265 3.56 1.97 -13.01
C GLN A 265 3.06 3.23 -13.73
N VAL A 266 3.19 4.38 -13.10
CA VAL A 266 2.73 5.68 -13.60
C VAL A 266 3.95 6.56 -13.92
N PRO A 267 4.06 7.15 -15.12
CA PRO A 267 5.14 8.08 -15.45
C PRO A 267 5.25 9.22 -14.44
N LEU A 268 6.47 9.53 -14.00
CA LEU A 268 6.71 10.49 -12.91
C LEU A 268 6.10 11.87 -13.18
N THR A 269 6.08 12.32 -14.43
CA THR A 269 5.49 13.60 -14.82
C THR A 269 3.98 13.64 -14.59
N MET A 270 3.28 12.55 -14.89
CA MET A 270 1.83 12.41 -14.65
C MET A 270 1.54 12.24 -13.16
N LEU A 271 2.33 11.40 -12.47
CA LEU A 271 2.18 11.18 -11.03
C LEU A 271 2.35 12.47 -10.25
N ARG A 272 3.38 13.28 -10.57
CA ARG A 272 3.62 14.56 -9.91
C ARG A 272 2.43 15.50 -10.05
N ARG A 273 1.85 15.62 -11.25
CA ARG A 273 0.66 16.45 -11.50
C ARG A 273 -0.52 16.00 -10.68
N LEU A 274 -0.79 14.70 -10.68
CA LEU A 274 -1.88 14.12 -9.90
C LEU A 274 -1.71 14.36 -8.40
N MET A 275 -0.48 14.15 -7.88
CA MET A 275 -0.18 14.39 -6.45
C MET A 275 -0.29 15.86 -6.08
N THR A 276 0.10 16.79 -6.97
CA THR A 276 -0.06 18.22 -6.71
C THR A 276 -1.53 18.62 -6.58
N ALA A 277 -2.42 17.99 -7.36
CA ALA A 277 -3.84 18.26 -7.30
C ALA A 277 -4.49 17.82 -5.97
N VAL A 278 -4.00 16.74 -5.37
CA VAL A 278 -4.57 16.15 -4.15
C VAL A 278 -3.71 16.42 -2.90
N SER A 279 -2.73 17.32 -2.99
CA SER A 279 -1.88 17.69 -1.87
C SER A 279 -2.68 18.47 -0.83
N ILE A 280 -2.61 18.03 0.43
CA ILE A 280 -3.20 18.75 1.57
C ILE A 280 -2.27 19.91 1.93
N PRO A 281 -2.77 21.16 2.02
CA PRO A 281 -1.94 22.30 2.44
C PRO A 281 -1.34 22.05 3.83
N VAL A 282 -0.02 22.14 3.94
CA VAL A 282 0.68 21.97 5.21
C VAL A 282 0.56 23.25 6.01
N ASP A 283 -0.38 23.33 6.90
CA ASP A 283 -0.41 24.36 7.94
C ASP A 283 0.49 23.85 9.09
N SER A 284 1.73 24.35 9.12
CA SER A 284 2.70 24.39 10.26
C SER A 284 2.80 23.20 11.23
N GLN A 285 2.41 21.98 10.87
CA GLN A 285 2.59 20.80 11.72
C GLN A 285 3.89 20.05 11.43
N PRO A 286 4.50 19.41 12.44
CA PRO A 286 5.77 18.71 12.26
C PRO A 286 5.64 17.63 11.19
N VAL A 287 6.69 17.51 10.39
CA VAL A 287 6.83 16.59 9.27
C VAL A 287 6.40 15.17 9.67
N ALA A 288 5.22 14.74 9.25
CA ALA A 288 4.84 13.35 9.35
C ALA A 288 5.90 12.51 8.62
N LEU A 289 6.38 11.47 9.27
CA LEU A 289 7.37 10.53 8.72
C LEU A 289 6.83 9.82 7.47
N ASP A 290 5.50 9.70 7.38
CA ASP A 290 4.83 9.11 6.22
C ASP A 290 4.35 10.20 5.25
N ILE A 291 4.97 10.22 4.07
CA ILE A 291 4.62 11.13 2.98
C ILE A 291 3.17 10.90 2.52
N THR A 292 2.62 9.70 2.71
CA THR A 292 1.27 9.33 2.28
C THR A 292 0.19 10.14 3.00
N GLU A 293 0.41 10.55 4.24
CA GLU A 293 -0.52 11.39 5.01
C GLU A 293 -0.70 12.82 4.46
N ARG A 294 0.13 13.22 3.49
CA ARG A 294 0.08 14.54 2.85
C ARG A 294 -0.84 14.61 1.64
N PHE A 295 -1.42 13.48 1.24
CA PHE A 295 -2.24 13.39 0.05
C PHE A 295 -3.60 12.82 0.37
N ASP A 296 -4.64 13.46 -0.15
CA ASP A 296 -5.99 12.92 -0.09
C ASP A 296 -6.21 11.93 -1.25
N PHE A 297 -5.86 10.68 -1.02
CA PHE A 297 -6.06 9.63 -2.03
C PHE A 297 -7.54 9.38 -2.34
N ALA A 298 -8.47 9.73 -1.45
CA ALA A 298 -9.90 9.57 -1.70
C ALA A 298 -10.40 10.55 -2.77
N ALA A 299 -9.70 11.68 -2.98
CA ALA A 299 -9.99 12.61 -4.06
C ALA A 299 -9.58 12.09 -5.44
N ILE A 300 -8.82 11.00 -5.51
CA ILE A 300 -8.41 10.37 -6.78
C ILE A 300 -9.44 9.30 -7.17
N ARG A 301 -10.20 9.56 -8.21
CA ARG A 301 -11.02 8.54 -8.86
C ARG A 301 -10.11 7.59 -9.62
N SER A 302 -10.24 6.30 -9.40
CA SER A 302 -9.44 5.30 -10.11
C SER A 302 -10.29 4.17 -10.65
N GLU A 303 -9.95 3.73 -11.86
CA GLU A 303 -10.57 2.60 -12.54
C GLU A 303 -9.48 1.70 -13.11
N VAL A 304 -9.73 0.40 -13.05
CA VAL A 304 -8.87 -0.61 -13.66
C VAL A 304 -9.51 -1.12 -14.92
N GLU A 305 -8.81 -1.05 -16.04
CA GLU A 305 -9.25 -1.52 -17.35
C GLU A 305 -8.44 -2.73 -17.79
N LEU A 306 -9.09 -3.70 -18.41
CA LEU A 306 -8.38 -4.83 -19.00
C LEU A 306 -7.63 -4.39 -20.26
N THR A 307 -6.32 -4.64 -20.30
CA THR A 307 -5.50 -4.28 -21.47
C THR A 307 -6.05 -4.96 -22.74
N GLY A 308 -6.35 -4.15 -23.76
CA GLY A 308 -6.94 -4.61 -25.03
C GLY A 308 -8.48 -4.69 -25.02
N PHE A 309 -9.13 -4.49 -23.87
CA PHE A 309 -10.59 -4.49 -23.74
C PHE A 309 -11.06 -3.31 -22.87
N PRO A 310 -11.02 -2.08 -23.38
CA PRO A 310 -11.31 -0.88 -22.58
C PRO A 310 -12.74 -0.79 -22.06
N ALA A 311 -13.66 -1.56 -22.61
CA ALA A 311 -15.02 -1.68 -22.10
C ALA A 311 -15.12 -2.46 -20.79
N VAL A 312 -14.09 -3.26 -20.45
CA VAL A 312 -14.04 -4.07 -19.24
C VAL A 312 -13.34 -3.27 -18.14
N ARG A 313 -14.13 -2.73 -17.21
CA ARG A 313 -13.65 -1.83 -16.15
C ARG A 313 -14.07 -2.32 -14.76
N TRP A 314 -13.22 -2.07 -13.77
CA TRP A 314 -13.52 -2.28 -12.35
C TRP A 314 -13.25 -0.99 -11.60
N PRO A 315 -14.17 -0.56 -10.73
CA PRO A 315 -13.91 0.56 -9.83
C PRO A 315 -12.79 0.17 -8.87
N ALA A 316 -11.92 1.12 -8.59
CA ALA A 316 -10.79 0.91 -7.70
C ALA A 316 -10.55 2.13 -6.83
N SER A 317 -9.86 1.95 -5.72
CA SER A 317 -9.41 3.02 -4.84
C SER A 317 -7.89 3.01 -4.72
N VAL A 318 -7.28 4.20 -4.66
CA VAL A 318 -5.83 4.32 -4.40
C VAL A 318 -5.57 3.95 -2.95
N SER A 319 -4.75 2.92 -2.72
CA SER A 319 -4.38 2.47 -1.39
C SER A 319 -3.11 3.13 -0.88
N ARG A 320 -2.09 3.18 -1.73
CA ARG A 320 -0.76 3.70 -1.38
C ARG A 320 0.09 4.00 -2.61
N VAL A 321 1.07 4.84 -2.41
CA VAL A 321 2.18 5.03 -3.37
C VAL A 321 3.40 4.34 -2.77
N THR A 322 4.00 3.40 -3.50
CA THR A 322 5.17 2.68 -2.98
C THR A 322 6.42 3.56 -3.05
N SER A 323 7.28 3.41 -2.07
CA SER A 323 8.57 4.10 -2.05
C SER A 323 9.50 3.55 -3.14
N GLY A 324 10.13 4.47 -3.88
CA GLY A 324 11.09 4.17 -4.93
C GLY A 324 10.54 4.38 -6.34
N LEU A 325 11.40 4.94 -7.16
CA LEU A 325 11.18 5.12 -8.59
C LEU A 325 11.86 3.96 -9.33
N ASP A 326 11.21 3.47 -10.36
CA ASP A 326 11.87 2.55 -11.29
C ASP A 326 12.85 3.35 -12.14
N PRO A 327 14.18 3.09 -12.02
CA PRO A 327 15.18 3.89 -12.74
C PRO A 327 15.15 3.64 -14.25
N GLY A 328 14.68 2.49 -14.70
CA GLY A 328 14.59 2.14 -16.11
C GLY A 328 13.45 2.83 -16.83
N THR A 329 12.28 2.87 -16.20
CA THR A 329 11.05 3.45 -16.79
C THR A 329 10.76 4.87 -16.30
N ARG A 330 11.49 5.38 -15.31
CA ARG A 330 11.24 6.68 -14.64
C ARG A 330 9.79 6.81 -14.16
N SER A 331 9.22 5.71 -13.68
CA SER A 331 7.85 5.65 -13.18
C SER A 331 7.81 5.49 -11.67
N GLY A 332 6.76 6.05 -11.06
CA GLY A 332 6.36 5.75 -9.69
C GLY A 332 5.36 4.60 -9.68
N ARG A 333 5.31 3.84 -8.58
CA ARG A 333 4.37 2.75 -8.42
C ARG A 333 3.22 3.18 -7.50
N VAL A 334 2.02 3.12 -8.04
CA VAL A 334 0.77 3.41 -7.31
C VAL A 334 0.01 2.11 -7.17
N VAL A 335 -0.37 1.77 -5.95
CA VAL A 335 -1.17 0.57 -5.67
C VAL A 335 -2.62 0.97 -5.52
N VAL A 336 -3.47 0.34 -6.31
CA VAL A 336 -4.92 0.46 -6.21
C VAL A 336 -5.54 -0.84 -5.77
N THR A 337 -6.62 -0.76 -5.01
CA THR A 337 -7.39 -1.90 -4.53
C THR A 337 -8.73 -1.96 -5.25
N VAL A 338 -9.09 -3.14 -5.70
CA VAL A 338 -10.40 -3.47 -6.26
C VAL A 338 -11.13 -4.33 -5.23
N ASP A 339 -12.26 -3.85 -4.73
CA ASP A 339 -13.09 -4.58 -3.79
C ASP A 339 -14.02 -5.56 -4.52
N GLN A 340 -14.24 -6.73 -3.93
CA GLN A 340 -15.10 -7.80 -4.42
C GLN A 340 -14.92 -8.11 -5.91
N PRO A 341 -13.69 -8.34 -6.37
CA PRO A 341 -13.34 -8.44 -7.79
C PRO A 341 -14.05 -9.59 -8.51
N TYR A 342 -14.52 -10.59 -7.80
CA TYR A 342 -15.26 -11.74 -8.33
C TYR A 342 -16.76 -11.51 -8.42
N SER A 343 -17.36 -10.71 -7.56
CA SER A 343 -18.81 -10.43 -7.57
C SER A 343 -19.23 -9.60 -8.78
N LEU A 344 -18.29 -8.84 -9.34
CA LEU A 344 -18.50 -8.02 -10.54
C LEU A 344 -18.32 -8.80 -11.84
N ALA A 345 -18.02 -10.10 -11.77
CA ALA A 345 -17.86 -10.92 -12.97
C ALA A 345 -19.20 -11.15 -13.70
N SER A 346 -19.20 -10.98 -15.01
CA SER A 346 -20.35 -11.16 -15.92
C SER A 346 -19.83 -11.79 -17.20
N VAL A 347 -19.63 -13.11 -17.18
CA VAL A 347 -19.06 -13.85 -18.32
C VAL A 347 -20.11 -13.98 -19.44
N PRO A 348 -19.80 -13.73 -20.72
CA PRO A 348 -18.45 -13.47 -21.28
C PRO A 348 -18.00 -12.01 -21.26
N GLU A 349 -18.86 -11.05 -20.93
CA GLU A 349 -18.61 -9.61 -21.07
C GLU A 349 -17.52 -9.09 -20.15
N ARG A 350 -17.52 -9.54 -18.90
CA ARG A 350 -16.51 -9.16 -17.90
C ARG A 350 -16.01 -10.42 -17.19
N PRO A 351 -14.75 -10.85 -17.42
CA PRO A 351 -14.16 -11.96 -16.70
C PRO A 351 -13.99 -11.62 -15.22
N ALA A 352 -13.92 -12.65 -14.37
CA ALA A 352 -13.52 -12.43 -12.98
C ALA A 352 -12.10 -11.83 -12.94
N PHE A 353 -11.90 -10.89 -12.02
CA PHE A 353 -10.62 -10.21 -11.85
C PHE A 353 -9.61 -11.16 -11.20
N GLN A 354 -8.81 -11.82 -12.03
CA GLN A 354 -7.88 -12.85 -11.59
C GLN A 354 -6.47 -12.30 -11.41
N ARG A 355 -5.65 -13.07 -10.72
CA ARG A 355 -4.22 -12.83 -10.61
C ARG A 355 -3.53 -12.83 -11.98
N ASP A 356 -2.42 -12.08 -12.08
CA ASP A 356 -1.54 -12.00 -13.24
C ASP A 356 -2.19 -11.47 -14.53
N MET A 357 -3.35 -10.80 -14.43
CA MET A 357 -3.95 -10.08 -15.56
C MET A 357 -3.18 -8.78 -15.80
N HIS A 358 -2.87 -8.51 -17.06
CA HIS A 358 -2.32 -7.22 -17.49
C HIS A 358 -3.46 -6.20 -17.60
N VAL A 359 -3.34 -5.14 -16.86
CA VAL A 359 -4.36 -4.10 -16.74
C VAL A 359 -3.75 -2.72 -16.86
N GLN A 360 -4.57 -1.77 -17.29
CA GLN A 360 -4.27 -0.35 -17.26
C GLN A 360 -5.09 0.29 -16.12
N VAL A 361 -4.45 1.05 -15.27
CA VAL A 361 -5.14 1.85 -14.25
C VAL A 361 -5.24 3.27 -14.74
N ARG A 362 -6.45 3.81 -14.72
CA ARG A 362 -6.75 5.20 -15.02
C ARG A 362 -7.01 5.93 -13.71
N PHE A 363 -6.33 7.04 -13.53
CA PHE A 363 -6.49 7.94 -12.40
C PHE A 363 -7.02 9.27 -12.88
N ALA A 364 -7.94 9.87 -12.14
CA ALA A 364 -8.50 11.18 -12.40
C ALA A 364 -8.65 11.96 -11.10
N ALA A 365 -8.22 13.22 -11.10
CA ALA A 365 -8.41 14.14 -9.99
C ALA A 365 -8.75 15.54 -10.52
N ASP A 366 -9.63 16.23 -9.81
CA ASP A 366 -9.99 17.59 -10.19
C ASP A 366 -8.83 18.54 -9.87
N SER A 367 -8.49 19.43 -10.82
CA SER A 367 -7.51 20.47 -10.56
C SER A 367 -8.03 21.44 -9.51
N PRO A 368 -7.23 21.82 -8.49
CA PRO A 368 -7.66 22.77 -7.46
C PRO A 368 -7.91 24.19 -8.01
N GLN A 369 -7.41 24.46 -9.20
CA GLN A 369 -7.57 25.74 -9.89
C GLN A 369 -8.03 25.50 -11.32
N SER A 370 -8.82 26.47 -11.87
CA SER A 370 -9.13 26.46 -13.29
C SER A 370 -7.84 26.71 -14.10
N LEU A 371 -7.66 25.94 -15.16
CA LEU A 371 -6.50 26.01 -16.04
C LEU A 371 -6.85 26.66 -17.36
N LEU A 372 -5.88 27.39 -17.91
CA LEU A 372 -6.00 27.97 -19.23
C LEU A 372 -5.60 26.90 -20.25
N ALA A 373 -6.57 26.40 -21.00
CA ALA A 373 -6.34 25.31 -21.95
C ALA A 373 -6.83 25.70 -23.34
N VAL A 374 -6.05 25.31 -24.33
CA VAL A 374 -6.34 25.52 -25.76
C VAL A 374 -6.18 24.20 -26.51
N PRO A 375 -6.76 24.05 -27.73
CA PRO A 375 -6.48 22.88 -28.55
C PRO A 375 -4.97 22.74 -28.80
N SER A 376 -4.42 21.53 -28.61
CA SER A 376 -3.01 21.28 -28.91
C SER A 376 -2.66 21.52 -30.39
N SER A 377 -3.64 21.35 -31.28
CA SER A 377 -3.53 21.67 -32.71
C SER A 377 -3.35 23.16 -33.00
N ALA A 378 -3.70 24.05 -32.07
CA ALA A 378 -3.52 25.50 -32.22
C ALA A 378 -2.15 26.01 -31.73
N VAL A 379 -1.33 25.10 -31.19
CA VAL A 379 0.05 25.44 -30.77
C VAL A 379 1.02 24.96 -31.84
N HIS A 380 1.66 25.91 -32.50
CA HIS A 380 2.58 25.66 -33.61
C HIS A 380 4.01 25.99 -33.22
N GLN A 381 4.86 25.01 -32.99
CA GLN A 381 6.27 25.16 -32.60
C GLN A 381 6.49 26.08 -31.40
N GLY A 382 5.58 26.06 -30.42
CA GLY A 382 5.67 26.90 -29.22
C GLY A 382 5.10 28.32 -29.39
N GLU A 383 4.38 28.57 -30.48
CA GLU A 383 3.66 29.83 -30.73
C GLU A 383 2.18 29.54 -30.98
N VAL A 384 1.36 30.54 -30.72
CA VAL A 384 -0.08 30.53 -31.05
C VAL A 384 -0.41 31.73 -31.92
N TYR A 385 -1.53 31.61 -32.65
CA TYR A 385 -2.02 32.68 -33.50
C TYR A 385 -3.22 33.36 -32.85
N LEU A 386 -3.11 34.64 -32.57
CA LEU A 386 -4.17 35.42 -31.94
C LEU A 386 -4.76 36.41 -32.95
N LEU A 387 -6.02 36.72 -32.77
CA LEU A 387 -6.70 37.78 -33.46
C LEU A 387 -6.46 39.11 -32.70
N GLY A 388 -5.61 39.97 -33.25
CA GLY A 388 -5.36 41.30 -32.69
C GLY A 388 -6.45 42.32 -33.05
N GLU A 389 -6.24 43.56 -32.64
CA GLU A 389 -7.02 44.73 -33.07
C GLU A 389 -7.00 44.82 -34.59
N ASP A 390 -8.06 45.32 -35.22
CA ASP A 390 -8.22 45.40 -36.65
C ASP A 390 -8.29 44.07 -37.43
N SER A 391 -8.55 42.96 -36.73
CA SER A 391 -8.65 41.59 -37.29
C SER A 391 -7.36 41.16 -37.99
N LEU A 392 -6.20 41.50 -37.40
CA LEU A 392 -4.89 41.09 -37.87
C LEU A 392 -4.36 39.91 -37.08
N LEU A 393 -3.78 38.91 -37.78
CA LEU A 393 -3.10 37.79 -37.17
C LEU A 393 -1.84 38.25 -36.42
N GLN A 394 -1.72 37.87 -35.14
CA GLN A 394 -0.54 38.07 -34.31
C GLN A 394 0.02 36.72 -33.88
N ARG A 395 1.31 36.50 -34.05
CA ARG A 395 2.02 35.33 -33.51
C ARG A 395 2.56 35.67 -32.14
N ARG A 396 2.32 34.79 -31.18
CA ARG A 396 2.79 34.97 -29.81
C ARG A 396 3.42 33.69 -29.29
N PRO A 397 4.64 33.73 -28.74
CA PRO A 397 5.23 32.58 -28.08
C PRO A 397 4.46 32.25 -26.80
N VAL A 398 4.29 30.94 -26.54
CA VAL A 398 3.61 30.42 -25.34
C VAL A 398 4.43 29.31 -24.69
N THR A 399 4.30 29.20 -23.39
CA THR A 399 4.87 28.10 -22.62
C THR A 399 3.78 27.09 -22.31
N VAL A 400 3.90 25.88 -22.87
CA VAL A 400 2.98 24.78 -22.59
C VAL A 400 3.43 24.05 -21.33
N ALA A 401 2.60 24.03 -20.29
CA ALA A 401 2.85 23.27 -19.07
C ALA A 401 2.78 21.76 -19.33
N PHE A 402 1.75 21.35 -20.06
CA PHE A 402 1.56 19.95 -20.49
C PHE A 402 0.41 19.85 -21.53
N GLU A 403 0.35 18.67 -22.15
CA GLU A 403 -0.75 18.32 -23.05
C GLU A 403 -1.53 17.12 -22.48
N GLN A 404 -2.86 17.16 -22.63
CA GLN A 404 -3.76 16.08 -22.20
C GLN A 404 -5.07 16.11 -23.03
N ASN A 405 -5.52 14.96 -23.52
CA ASN A 405 -6.77 14.81 -24.26
C ASN A 405 -6.93 15.80 -25.44
N GLY A 406 -5.86 16.07 -26.19
CA GLY A 406 -5.90 17.02 -27.30
C GLY A 406 -5.92 18.51 -26.87
N LEU A 407 -5.77 18.79 -25.59
CA LEU A 407 -5.64 20.13 -25.03
C LEU A 407 -4.21 20.39 -24.59
N ALA A 408 -3.69 21.60 -24.88
CA ALA A 408 -2.47 22.14 -24.34
C ALA A 408 -2.81 23.12 -23.21
N VAL A 409 -2.34 22.83 -21.99
CA VAL A 409 -2.46 23.74 -20.85
C VAL A 409 -1.31 24.74 -20.91
N ILE A 410 -1.63 26.02 -20.92
CA ILE A 410 -0.68 27.10 -21.08
C ILE A 410 -0.30 27.63 -19.70
N GLU A 411 1.02 27.71 -19.44
CA GLU A 411 1.59 28.28 -18.22
C GLU A 411 1.82 29.80 -18.36
N ASP A 412 2.28 30.24 -19.55
CA ASP A 412 2.58 31.63 -19.81
C ASP A 412 2.41 31.99 -21.30
N GLY A 413 2.13 33.24 -21.59
CA GLY A 413 2.00 33.78 -22.95
C GLY A 413 0.57 33.99 -23.44
N LEU A 414 -0.47 33.54 -22.71
CA LEU A 414 -1.88 33.77 -23.03
C LEU A 414 -2.67 34.31 -21.85
N VAL A 415 -3.70 35.07 -22.14
CA VAL A 415 -4.63 35.63 -21.15
C VAL A 415 -6.07 35.22 -21.50
N ALA A 416 -6.89 34.96 -20.49
CA ALA A 416 -8.30 34.68 -20.69
C ALA A 416 -9.01 35.86 -21.35
N GLY A 417 -9.89 35.57 -22.32
CA GLY A 417 -10.62 36.55 -23.11
C GLY A 417 -9.98 36.89 -24.45
N GLU A 418 -8.75 36.44 -24.72
CA GLU A 418 -8.12 36.61 -26.04
C GLU A 418 -8.76 35.68 -27.08
N LEU A 419 -8.77 36.09 -28.33
CA LEU A 419 -9.28 35.30 -29.44
C LEU A 419 -8.15 34.50 -30.09
N LEU A 420 -8.18 33.20 -29.97
CA LEU A 420 -7.21 32.26 -30.53
C LEU A 420 -7.72 31.76 -31.89
N ILE A 421 -6.85 31.80 -32.90
CA ILE A 421 -7.09 31.20 -34.21
C ILE A 421 -6.74 29.70 -34.12
N THR A 422 -7.66 28.83 -34.46
CA THR A 422 -7.47 27.36 -34.39
C THR A 422 -6.98 26.76 -35.71
N ASP A 423 -7.16 27.51 -36.82
CA ASP A 423 -6.68 27.11 -38.15
C ASP A 423 -5.18 27.38 -38.28
N ASP A 424 -4.50 26.58 -39.12
CA ASP A 424 -3.07 26.73 -39.43
C ASP A 424 -2.88 27.23 -40.86
N PRO A 425 -2.87 28.57 -41.04
CA PRO A 425 -2.62 29.16 -42.36
C PRO A 425 -1.16 29.00 -42.79
N VAL A 426 -0.95 28.47 -43.97
CA VAL A 426 0.43 28.32 -44.53
C VAL A 426 0.61 29.24 -45.75
N PRO A 427 1.46 30.27 -45.66
CA PRO A 427 2.26 30.69 -44.49
C PRO A 427 1.45 31.56 -43.51
N ALA A 428 1.68 31.38 -42.16
CA ALA A 428 1.18 32.28 -41.15
C ALA A 428 2.07 33.53 -41.06
N VAL A 429 1.59 34.67 -41.51
CA VAL A 429 2.34 35.93 -41.49
C VAL A 429 1.67 36.92 -40.54
N THR A 430 2.43 37.45 -39.59
CA THR A 430 1.97 38.53 -38.70
C THR A 430 1.47 39.73 -39.52
N GLY A 431 0.28 40.25 -39.19
CA GLY A 431 -0.37 41.36 -39.93
C GLY A 431 -1.29 40.88 -41.07
N MET A 432 -1.47 39.58 -41.29
CA MET A 432 -2.41 39.05 -42.23
C MET A 432 -3.86 39.36 -41.78
N LYS A 433 -4.73 39.80 -42.71
CA LYS A 433 -6.12 40.09 -42.41
C LYS A 433 -6.90 38.77 -42.30
N VAL A 434 -7.60 38.59 -41.21
CA VAL A 434 -8.42 37.45 -40.88
C VAL A 434 -9.90 37.88 -40.86
N ALA A 435 -10.77 37.05 -41.43
CA ALA A 435 -12.24 37.13 -41.23
C ALA A 435 -12.61 36.10 -40.19
N PRO A 436 -12.77 36.46 -38.89
CA PRO A 436 -12.99 35.50 -37.84
C PRO A 436 -14.39 34.87 -37.96
N HIS A 437 -14.42 33.54 -37.76
CA HIS A 437 -15.63 32.78 -37.56
C HIS A 437 -15.59 32.11 -36.20
N ARG A 438 -16.49 32.53 -35.30
CA ARG A 438 -16.54 31.97 -33.96
C ARG A 438 -17.30 30.64 -33.98
N ASP A 439 -16.76 29.60 -33.33
CA ASP A 439 -17.35 28.28 -33.22
C ASP A 439 -17.66 27.95 -31.75
N PRO A 440 -18.90 28.26 -31.30
CA PRO A 440 -19.32 27.98 -29.91
C PRO A 440 -19.44 26.48 -29.60
N ASP A 441 -19.74 25.67 -30.59
CA ASP A 441 -19.89 24.21 -30.37
C ASP A 441 -18.51 23.60 -30.11
N PHE A 442 -17.50 24.10 -30.78
CA PHE A 442 -16.12 23.69 -30.53
C PHE A 442 -15.64 24.17 -29.17
N GLU A 443 -15.96 25.40 -28.72
CA GLU A 443 -15.67 25.87 -27.37
C GLU A 443 -16.31 24.99 -26.29
N GLU A 444 -17.55 24.55 -26.47
CA GLU A 444 -18.21 23.63 -25.53
C GLU A 444 -17.57 22.23 -25.54
N HIS A 445 -17.20 21.73 -26.72
CA HIS A 445 -16.47 20.48 -26.84
C HIS A 445 -15.12 20.51 -26.07
N LEU A 446 -14.38 21.63 -26.15
CA LEU A 446 -13.14 21.79 -25.40
C LEU A 446 -13.36 21.72 -23.87
N LYS A 447 -14.47 22.28 -23.37
CA LYS A 447 -14.83 22.18 -21.95
C LYS A 447 -15.10 20.73 -21.54
N GLN A 448 -15.79 19.96 -22.38
CA GLN A 448 -16.04 18.55 -22.14
C GLN A 448 -14.75 17.73 -22.11
N LEU A 449 -13.81 18.00 -23.03
CA LEU A 449 -12.48 17.38 -23.02
C LEU A 449 -11.69 17.72 -21.75
N ALA A 450 -11.78 18.97 -21.28
CA ALA A 450 -11.14 19.41 -20.05
C ALA A 450 -11.71 18.70 -18.79
N LEU A 451 -13.00 18.37 -18.80
CA LEU A 451 -13.66 17.60 -17.76
C LEU A 451 -13.46 16.08 -17.89
N GLY A 452 -12.66 15.64 -18.85
CA GLY A 452 -12.26 14.24 -19.00
C GLY A 452 -13.20 13.39 -19.87
N ALA A 453 -14.09 14.02 -20.65
CA ALA A 453 -14.83 13.29 -21.69
C ALA A 453 -13.83 12.69 -22.70
N GLU A 454 -14.02 11.42 -23.03
CA GLU A 454 -13.20 10.75 -24.06
C GLU A 454 -13.71 11.11 -25.46
N GLN A 455 -12.77 11.24 -26.39
CA GLN A 455 -13.08 11.39 -27.84
C GLN A 455 -13.73 10.12 -28.39
#